data_a17942fec1d3846dee0a1d5b627933ab
#
_entry.id   a17942fec1d3846dee0a1d5b627933ab
#
_cell.length_a   1.000
_cell.length_b   1.000
_cell.length_c   1.000
_cell.angle_alpha   90.00
_cell.angle_beta   90.00
_cell.angle_gamma   90.00
#
_symmetry.space_group_name_H-M   'P 1'
#
loop_
_entity.id
_entity.type
_entity.pdbx_description
1 polymer ?
#
loop_
_entity_poly.entity_id
_entity_poly.type
_entity_poly.pdbx_seq_one_letter_code
_entity_poly.pdbx_strand_id
1 'polypeptide(L)'
;MSLDLVQKFGLTKQQYNLLIHFEELIFDWNKKINLISRKDINNFKTNHIAHSLSTSFYFKFKSDTKVLDLGTGGGLPGIPMAIIFPHVDFHLIDKVRKKITVVADIAKKLKLKNVKTDWINVNDLNRRYDFVISRSVASYHKIFNQCKNIFLSENKNEFENGFILYKGGDISDEFKGVAKYHTYELF
;
A
#
# COMPACT_ATOMS: atom_id res chain seq x y z
N MET A 1 -3.75 2.31 21.17
CA MET A 1 -3.75 1.21 20.22
C MET A 1 -3.82 -0.02 21.05
N SER A 2 -4.78 -0.84 20.79
CA SER A 2 -4.99 -2.02 21.59
C SER A 2 -3.84 -3.00 21.39
N LEU A 3 -3.52 -3.77 22.43
CA LEU A 3 -2.67 -4.98 22.38
C LEU A 3 -3.03 -5.87 21.18
N ASP A 4 -4.22 -5.72 20.66
CA ASP A 4 -4.85 -6.43 19.57
C ASP A 4 -4.08 -6.36 18.24
N LEU A 5 -3.61 -5.19 17.78
CA LEU A 5 -2.86 -5.11 16.52
C LEU A 5 -1.46 -5.74 16.62
N VAL A 6 -0.81 -5.59 17.77
CA VAL A 6 0.51 -6.20 18.00
C VAL A 6 0.40 -7.72 17.95
N GLN A 7 -0.57 -8.28 18.65
CA GLN A 7 -0.81 -9.73 18.66
C GLN A 7 -1.28 -10.25 17.30
N LYS A 8 -2.25 -9.55 16.68
CA LYS A 8 -2.86 -9.97 15.42
C LYS A 8 -1.85 -10.04 14.26
N PHE A 9 -0.92 -9.08 14.18
CA PHE A 9 0.05 -8.98 13.08
C PHE A 9 1.48 -9.37 13.48
N GLY A 10 1.71 -9.83 14.72
CA GLY A 10 3.05 -10.22 15.18
C GLY A 10 4.07 -9.07 15.14
N LEU A 11 3.63 -7.83 15.42
CA LEU A 11 4.46 -6.64 15.27
C LEU A 11 5.54 -6.58 16.35
N THR A 12 6.76 -6.25 15.96
CA THR A 12 7.80 -5.84 16.91
C THR A 12 7.45 -4.51 17.56
N LYS A 13 8.02 -4.23 18.74
CA LYS A 13 7.85 -2.93 19.42
C LYS A 13 8.24 -1.75 18.53
N GLN A 14 9.29 -1.92 17.72
CA GLN A 14 9.73 -0.88 16.80
C GLN A 14 8.71 -0.62 15.70
N GLN A 15 8.20 -1.66 15.04
CA GLN A 15 7.16 -1.54 14.01
C GLN A 15 5.90 -0.89 14.57
N TYR A 16 5.48 -1.31 15.76
CA TYR A 16 4.36 -0.71 16.45
C TYR A 16 4.55 0.79 16.68
N ASN A 17 5.69 1.20 17.21
CA ASN A 17 5.99 2.63 17.46
C ASN A 17 6.01 3.44 16.15
N LEU A 18 6.54 2.88 15.06
CA LEU A 18 6.52 3.51 13.75
C LEU A 18 5.08 3.69 13.21
N LEU A 19 4.19 2.71 13.42
CA LEU A 19 2.79 2.82 13.01
C LEU A 19 2.03 3.88 13.82
N ILE A 20 2.32 4.02 15.11
CA ILE A 20 1.77 5.11 15.94
C ILE A 20 2.26 6.47 15.42
N HIS A 21 3.55 6.61 15.19
CA HIS A 21 4.11 7.86 14.68
C HIS A 21 3.58 8.18 13.27
N PHE A 22 3.34 7.16 12.43
CA PHE A 22 2.65 7.34 11.14
C PHE A 22 1.24 7.92 11.31
N GLU A 23 0.44 7.39 12.25
CA GLU A 23 -0.89 7.91 12.55
C GLU A 23 -0.84 9.39 12.97
N GLU A 24 0.05 9.74 13.89
CA GLU A 24 0.25 11.13 14.34
C GLU A 24 0.58 12.07 13.17
N LEU A 25 1.53 11.67 12.32
CA LEU A 25 1.93 12.45 11.17
C LEU A 25 0.80 12.62 10.14
N ILE A 26 0.02 11.56 9.89
CA ILE A 26 -1.17 11.64 9.02
C ILE A 26 -2.19 12.62 9.59
N PHE A 27 -2.47 12.58 10.90
CA PHE A 27 -3.44 13.46 11.53
C PHE A 27 -2.99 14.93 11.46
N ASP A 28 -1.72 15.20 11.64
CA ASP A 28 -1.18 16.56 11.52
C ASP A 28 -1.25 17.08 10.07
N TRP A 29 -0.94 16.25 9.09
CA TRP A 29 -1.08 16.61 7.70
C TRP A 29 -2.54 16.73 7.27
N ASN A 30 -3.44 15.91 7.81
CA ASN A 30 -4.86 15.94 7.46
C ASN A 30 -5.56 17.26 7.88
N LYS A 31 -5.00 17.98 8.87
CA LYS A 31 -5.43 19.34 9.23
C LYS A 31 -5.18 20.35 8.10
N LYS A 32 -4.21 20.08 7.23
CA LYS A 32 -3.75 20.98 6.16
C LYS A 32 -4.21 20.53 4.78
N ILE A 33 -4.25 19.23 4.55
CA ILE A 33 -4.58 18.61 3.26
C ILE A 33 -5.51 17.44 3.54
N ASN A 34 -6.67 17.39 2.88
CA ASN A 34 -7.62 16.29 3.04
C ASN A 34 -7.08 14.99 2.43
N LEU A 35 -6.38 14.19 3.24
CA LEU A 35 -5.82 12.89 2.88
C LEU A 35 -6.81 11.77 3.15
N ILE A 36 -7.56 11.89 4.26
CA ILE A 36 -8.51 10.92 4.78
C ILE A 36 -9.79 11.65 5.13
N SER A 37 -10.93 11.04 4.85
CA SER A 37 -12.23 11.62 5.16
C SER A 37 -12.41 11.84 6.67
N ARG A 38 -13.21 12.84 7.06
CA ARG A 38 -13.51 13.11 8.47
C ARG A 38 -14.19 11.94 9.17
N LYS A 39 -14.95 11.13 8.43
CA LYS A 39 -15.62 9.94 8.96
C LYS A 39 -14.63 8.81 9.29
N ASP A 40 -13.61 8.66 8.45
CA ASP A 40 -12.63 7.57 8.57
C ASP A 40 -11.51 7.87 9.57
N ILE A 41 -11.27 9.13 9.92
CA ILE A 41 -10.17 9.52 10.81
C ILE A 41 -10.33 8.90 12.21
N ASN A 42 -11.55 8.78 12.72
CA ASN A 42 -11.83 8.17 14.02
C ASN A 42 -11.57 6.66 14.04
N ASN A 43 -11.63 6.02 12.87
CA ASN A 43 -11.41 4.59 12.69
C ASN A 43 -10.10 4.30 11.93
N PHE A 44 -9.15 5.25 11.95
CA PHE A 44 -7.92 5.17 11.17
C PHE A 44 -7.14 3.87 11.40
N LYS A 45 -7.05 3.43 12.64
CA LYS A 45 -6.34 2.20 12.99
C LYS A 45 -6.94 0.96 12.34
N THR A 46 -8.25 0.84 12.37
CA THR A 46 -8.97 -0.31 11.80
C THR A 46 -9.08 -0.20 10.28
N ASN A 47 -9.63 0.92 9.80
CA ASN A 47 -9.96 1.07 8.38
C ASN A 47 -8.74 1.31 7.48
N HIS A 48 -7.62 1.75 8.07
CA HIS A 48 -6.44 2.08 7.28
C HIS A 48 -5.21 1.30 7.68
N ILE A 49 -4.80 1.29 8.96
CA ILE A 49 -3.59 0.55 9.36
C ILE A 49 -3.86 -0.96 9.27
N ALA A 50 -4.82 -1.50 10.03
CA ALA A 50 -5.08 -2.93 10.04
C ALA A 50 -5.42 -3.46 8.64
N HIS A 51 -6.23 -2.71 7.88
CA HIS A 51 -6.55 -3.05 6.50
C HIS A 51 -5.30 -3.08 5.60
N SER A 52 -4.38 -2.13 5.74
CA SER A 52 -3.11 -2.14 4.99
C SER A 52 -2.22 -3.33 5.37
N LEU A 53 -2.18 -3.68 6.67
CA LEU A 53 -1.38 -4.78 7.18
C LEU A 53 -1.94 -6.17 6.83
N SER A 54 -3.22 -6.28 6.47
CA SER A 54 -3.87 -7.57 6.18
C SER A 54 -3.19 -8.37 5.07
N THR A 55 -2.52 -7.71 4.13
CA THR A 55 -1.69 -8.39 3.11
C THR A 55 -0.64 -9.31 3.74
N SER A 56 -0.11 -8.97 4.93
CA SER A 56 0.91 -9.78 5.60
C SER A 56 0.44 -11.16 6.07
N PHE A 57 -0.86 -11.40 6.11
CA PHE A 57 -1.40 -12.73 6.41
C PHE A 57 -1.22 -13.71 5.25
N TYR A 58 -1.23 -13.19 4.03
CA TYR A 58 -1.24 -13.99 2.81
C TYR A 58 0.08 -13.90 2.03
N PHE A 59 0.81 -12.78 2.18
CA PHE A 59 2.02 -12.52 1.41
C PHE A 59 3.22 -12.39 2.35
N LYS A 60 4.24 -13.23 2.10
CA LYS A 60 5.56 -13.15 2.72
C LYS A 60 6.56 -12.82 1.63
N PHE A 61 6.83 -11.54 1.45
CA PHE A 61 7.75 -11.09 0.41
C PHE A 61 9.19 -11.49 0.73
N LYS A 62 9.91 -11.96 -0.27
CA LYS A 62 11.35 -12.17 -0.19
C LYS A 62 12.10 -10.84 -0.22
N SER A 63 13.36 -10.86 0.22
CA SER A 63 14.23 -9.67 0.16
C SER A 63 14.33 -9.13 -1.27
N ASP A 64 14.49 -7.81 -1.37
CA ASP A 64 14.61 -7.08 -2.64
C ASP A 64 13.37 -7.20 -3.56
N THR A 65 12.23 -7.65 -3.02
CA THR A 65 10.95 -7.59 -3.74
C THR A 65 10.59 -6.13 -4.00
N LYS A 66 10.22 -5.82 -5.23
CA LYS A 66 9.87 -4.46 -5.67
C LYS A 66 8.36 -4.31 -5.77
N VAL A 67 7.82 -3.44 -4.95
CA VAL A 67 6.37 -3.19 -4.86
C VAL A 67 6.07 -1.76 -5.28
N LEU A 68 5.19 -1.58 -6.26
CA LEU A 68 4.63 -0.28 -6.63
C LEU A 68 3.32 -0.06 -5.87
N ASP A 69 3.21 1.02 -5.10
CA ASP A 69 1.93 1.50 -4.55
C ASP A 69 1.33 2.54 -5.51
N LEU A 70 0.34 2.11 -6.27
CA LEU A 70 -0.31 2.93 -7.30
C LEU A 70 -1.44 3.76 -6.71
N GLY A 71 -1.26 5.08 -6.75
CA GLY A 71 -2.21 6.02 -6.18
C GLY A 71 -2.19 6.00 -4.66
N THR A 72 -1.00 6.08 -4.08
CA THR A 72 -0.72 5.91 -2.64
C THR A 72 -1.51 6.84 -1.72
N GLY A 73 -2.02 7.97 -2.22
CA GLY A 73 -2.81 8.90 -1.44
C GLY A 73 -2.04 9.47 -0.24
N GLY A 74 -2.46 9.12 0.96
CA GLY A 74 -1.79 9.44 2.23
C GLY A 74 -0.69 8.44 2.62
N GLY A 75 -0.17 7.64 1.67
CA GLY A 75 0.82 6.59 1.95
C GLY A 75 0.19 5.24 2.31
N LEU A 76 -1.03 4.99 1.85
CA LEU A 76 -1.80 3.81 2.20
C LEU A 76 -2.13 2.95 0.96
N PRO A 77 -1.76 1.67 0.92
CA PRO A 77 -1.21 0.86 2.01
C PRO A 77 0.33 0.91 2.15
N GLY A 78 1.05 1.62 1.28
CA GLY A 78 2.49 1.54 1.10
C GLY A 78 3.32 1.81 2.35
N ILE A 79 3.05 2.86 3.14
CA ILE A 79 3.82 3.17 4.36
C ILE A 79 3.66 2.10 5.45
N PRO A 80 2.43 1.67 5.84
CA PRO A 80 2.29 0.57 6.79
C PRO A 80 2.98 -0.72 6.34
N MET A 81 2.90 -1.07 5.06
CA MET A 81 3.57 -2.24 4.51
C MET A 81 5.10 -2.09 4.52
N ALA A 82 5.63 -0.92 4.19
CA ALA A 82 7.07 -0.67 4.26
C ALA A 82 7.62 -0.78 5.69
N ILE A 83 6.82 -0.45 6.70
CA ILE A 83 7.19 -0.60 8.11
C ILE A 83 7.31 -2.08 8.49
N ILE A 84 6.38 -2.94 8.05
CA ILE A 84 6.39 -4.37 8.42
C ILE A 84 7.29 -5.23 7.53
N PHE A 85 7.60 -4.77 6.31
CA PHE A 85 8.49 -5.44 5.36
C PHE A 85 9.75 -4.58 5.06
N PRO A 86 10.65 -4.37 6.03
CA PRO A 86 11.80 -3.47 5.85
C PRO A 86 12.83 -3.95 4.80
N HIS A 87 12.73 -5.20 4.36
CA HIS A 87 13.56 -5.85 3.34
C HIS A 87 12.96 -5.80 1.93
N VAL A 88 11.83 -5.10 1.75
CA VAL A 88 11.08 -4.94 0.49
C VAL A 88 11.17 -3.50 0.04
N ASP A 89 11.42 -3.26 -1.24
CA ASP A 89 11.49 -1.93 -1.84
C ASP A 89 10.10 -1.45 -2.25
N PHE A 90 9.62 -0.39 -1.63
CA PHE A 90 8.33 0.24 -1.94
C PHE A 90 8.54 1.52 -2.74
N HIS A 91 7.87 1.60 -3.90
CA HIS A 91 7.78 2.80 -4.71
C HIS A 91 6.35 3.34 -4.67
N LEU A 92 6.14 4.45 -3.99
CA LEU A 92 4.84 5.07 -3.78
C LEU A 92 4.64 6.20 -4.77
N ILE A 93 3.62 6.10 -5.62
CA ILE A 93 3.32 7.11 -6.63
C ILE A 93 1.89 7.64 -6.51
N ASP A 94 1.71 8.90 -6.85
CA ASP A 94 0.39 9.52 -7.03
C ASP A 94 0.49 10.62 -8.10
N LYS A 95 -0.61 10.84 -8.82
CA LYS A 95 -0.73 11.94 -9.78
C LYS A 95 -0.96 13.30 -9.13
N VAL A 96 -1.26 13.33 -7.85
CA VAL A 96 -1.51 14.55 -7.07
C VAL A 96 -0.25 14.96 -6.31
N ARG A 97 0.46 15.97 -6.80
CA ARG A 97 1.74 16.45 -6.24
C ARG A 97 1.69 16.70 -4.74
N LYS A 98 0.63 17.35 -4.26
CA LYS A 98 0.47 17.66 -2.83
C LYS A 98 0.47 16.40 -1.96
N LYS A 99 -0.12 15.28 -2.42
CA LYS A 99 -0.14 14.01 -1.70
C LYS A 99 1.26 13.41 -1.61
N ILE A 100 2.00 13.39 -2.71
CA ILE A 100 3.39 12.90 -2.73
C ILE A 100 4.31 13.72 -1.83
N THR A 101 4.14 15.04 -1.79
CA THR A 101 4.89 15.89 -0.84
C THR A 101 4.67 15.44 0.61
N VAL A 102 3.43 15.11 0.98
CA VAL A 102 3.11 14.60 2.32
C VAL A 102 3.76 13.24 2.56
N VAL A 103 3.59 12.31 1.63
CA VAL A 103 4.11 10.94 1.78
C VAL A 103 5.64 10.94 1.86
N ALA A 104 6.31 11.79 1.09
CA ALA A 104 7.77 11.98 1.16
C ALA A 104 8.23 12.52 2.52
N ASP A 105 7.53 13.52 3.07
CA ASP A 105 7.80 14.06 4.42
C ASP A 105 7.62 12.99 5.50
N ILE A 106 6.52 12.23 5.42
CA ILE A 106 6.24 11.13 6.35
C ILE A 106 7.32 10.06 6.28
N ALA A 107 7.66 9.56 5.08
CA ALA A 107 8.69 8.54 4.90
C ALA A 107 10.06 9.00 5.48
N LYS A 108 10.40 10.27 5.25
CA LYS A 108 11.62 10.89 5.81
C LYS A 108 11.58 10.94 7.34
N LYS A 109 10.48 11.40 7.95
CA LYS A 109 10.33 11.50 9.42
C LYS A 109 10.37 10.12 10.09
N LEU A 110 9.76 9.11 9.46
CA LEU A 110 9.81 7.72 9.90
C LEU A 110 11.16 7.03 9.59
N LYS A 111 12.07 7.71 8.88
CA LYS A 111 13.39 7.19 8.47
C LYS A 111 13.30 5.86 7.69
N LEU A 112 12.27 5.71 6.86
CA LEU A 112 12.07 4.51 6.02
C LEU A 112 13.05 4.55 4.84
N LYS A 113 14.05 3.66 4.86
CA LYS A 113 15.08 3.58 3.82
C LYS A 113 14.62 2.80 2.58
N ASN A 114 13.58 2.01 2.73
CA ASN A 114 12.99 1.14 1.71
C ASN A 114 11.79 1.78 1.00
N VAL A 115 11.59 3.09 1.14
CA VAL A 115 10.51 3.83 0.50
C VAL A 115 11.07 4.86 -0.45
N LYS A 116 10.64 4.80 -1.71
CA LYS A 116 10.80 5.84 -2.71
C LYS A 116 9.44 6.46 -3.02
N THR A 117 9.40 7.77 -3.26
CA THR A 117 8.17 8.48 -3.62
C THR A 117 8.38 9.30 -4.88
N ASP A 118 7.48 9.20 -5.85
CA ASP A 118 7.56 10.00 -7.08
C ASP A 118 6.16 10.57 -7.44
N TRP A 119 6.13 11.86 -7.77
CA TRP A 119 4.97 12.48 -8.40
C TRP A 119 5.02 12.17 -9.90
N ILE A 120 4.35 11.12 -10.32
CA ILE A 120 4.43 10.62 -11.71
C ILE A 120 3.13 9.90 -12.07
N ASN A 121 2.80 9.89 -13.35
CA ASN A 121 1.79 8.99 -13.88
C ASN A 121 2.43 7.61 -14.11
N VAL A 122 1.68 6.55 -13.83
CA VAL A 122 2.18 5.18 -14.02
C VAL A 122 2.59 4.89 -15.47
N ASN A 123 1.95 5.53 -16.45
CA ASN A 123 2.29 5.38 -17.87
C ASN A 123 3.68 5.94 -18.21
N ASP A 124 4.22 6.83 -17.37
CA ASP A 124 5.54 7.45 -17.56
C ASP A 124 6.63 6.73 -16.77
N LEU A 125 6.29 5.62 -16.09
CA LEU A 125 7.24 4.83 -15.32
C LEU A 125 8.14 3.99 -16.25
N ASN A 126 9.44 4.17 -16.07
CA ASN A 126 10.46 3.34 -16.73
C ASN A 126 11.12 2.36 -15.74
N ARG A 127 10.30 1.65 -14.97
CA ARG A 127 10.74 0.68 -13.96
C ARG A 127 9.82 -0.53 -13.96
N ARG A 128 10.34 -1.67 -13.48
CA ARG A 128 9.59 -2.92 -13.35
C ARG A 128 9.52 -3.35 -11.91
N TYR A 129 8.43 -4.06 -11.57
CA TYR A 129 8.07 -4.45 -10.22
C TYR A 129 7.68 -5.92 -10.16
N ASP A 130 7.80 -6.51 -8.98
CA ASP A 130 7.24 -7.82 -8.71
C ASP A 130 5.72 -7.67 -8.48
N PHE A 131 5.30 -6.67 -7.70
CA PHE A 131 3.89 -6.45 -7.41
C PHE A 131 3.47 -5.00 -7.60
N VAL A 132 2.20 -4.83 -7.99
CA VAL A 132 1.49 -3.55 -7.95
C VAL A 132 0.41 -3.67 -6.88
N ILE A 133 0.52 -2.90 -5.83
CA ILE A 133 -0.53 -2.75 -4.83
C ILE A 133 -1.36 -1.50 -5.13
N SER A 134 -2.67 -1.57 -4.88
CA SER A 134 -3.53 -0.40 -5.02
C SER A 134 -4.76 -0.52 -4.14
N ARG A 135 -5.17 0.60 -3.54
CA ARG A 135 -6.35 0.69 -2.70
C ARG A 135 -7.27 1.82 -3.16
N SER A 136 -8.53 1.48 -3.50
CA SER A 136 -9.60 2.45 -3.81
C SER A 136 -9.30 3.45 -4.93
N VAL A 137 -8.44 3.08 -5.91
CA VAL A 137 -8.00 4.01 -6.98
C VAL A 137 -8.88 3.89 -8.22
N ALA A 138 -9.10 2.67 -8.72
CA ALA A 138 -9.83 2.43 -9.97
C ALA A 138 -10.31 0.98 -10.07
N SER A 139 -11.09 0.67 -11.12
CA SER A 139 -11.45 -0.71 -11.47
C SER A 139 -10.19 -1.51 -11.88
N TYR A 140 -10.28 -2.83 -11.72
CA TYR A 140 -9.23 -3.76 -12.14
C TYR A 140 -8.80 -3.52 -13.60
N HIS A 141 -9.74 -3.47 -14.52
CA HIS A 141 -9.47 -3.29 -15.95
C HIS A 141 -8.67 -2.01 -16.24
N LYS A 142 -8.97 -0.91 -15.53
CA LYS A 142 -8.22 0.33 -15.68
C LYS A 142 -6.79 0.20 -15.16
N ILE A 143 -6.61 -0.38 -13.98
CA ILE A 143 -5.28 -0.64 -13.39
C ILE A 143 -4.49 -1.59 -14.28
N PHE A 144 -5.11 -2.68 -14.74
CA PHE A 144 -4.50 -3.66 -15.63
C PHE A 144 -3.98 -3.02 -16.92
N ASN A 145 -4.81 -2.25 -17.61
CA ASN A 145 -4.42 -1.60 -18.86
C ASN A 145 -3.23 -0.63 -18.69
N GLN A 146 -3.11 0.02 -17.55
CA GLN A 146 -2.01 0.92 -17.24
C GLN A 146 -0.74 0.19 -16.80
N CYS A 147 -0.86 -0.98 -16.18
CA CYS A 147 0.25 -1.60 -15.46
C CYS A 147 0.68 -2.98 -16.02
N LYS A 148 -0.03 -3.56 -16.99
CA LYS A 148 0.27 -4.93 -17.48
C LYS A 148 1.70 -5.14 -17.98
N ASN A 149 2.39 -4.09 -18.40
CA ASN A 149 3.74 -4.16 -18.96
C ASN A 149 4.87 -3.81 -17.99
N ILE A 150 4.55 -3.52 -16.71
CA ILE A 150 5.54 -3.06 -15.73
C ILE A 150 6.04 -4.16 -14.78
N PHE A 151 5.63 -5.41 -15.01
CA PHE A 151 6.09 -6.53 -14.19
C PHE A 151 7.46 -7.06 -14.63
N LEU A 152 8.23 -7.52 -13.66
CA LEU A 152 9.43 -8.30 -13.90
C LEU A 152 9.06 -9.65 -14.52
N SER A 153 9.95 -10.19 -15.37
CA SER A 153 9.74 -11.50 -16.02
C SER A 153 9.94 -12.67 -15.08
N GLU A 154 10.83 -12.51 -14.09
CA GLU A 154 11.15 -13.56 -13.12
C GLU A 154 10.29 -13.45 -11.88
N ASN A 155 9.71 -14.57 -11.46
CA ASN A 155 8.95 -14.70 -10.22
C ASN A 155 9.89 -15.17 -9.10
N LYS A 156 10.23 -14.30 -8.16
CA LYS A 156 11.06 -14.68 -7.00
C LYS A 156 10.28 -15.04 -5.75
N ASN A 157 9.04 -14.58 -5.65
CA ASN A 157 8.16 -14.82 -4.52
C ASN A 157 7.37 -16.13 -4.68
N GLU A 158 6.63 -16.50 -3.67
CA GLU A 158 5.74 -17.67 -3.71
C GLU A 158 4.60 -17.47 -4.72
N PHE A 159 4.09 -16.27 -4.81
CA PHE A 159 3.10 -15.88 -5.82
C PHE A 159 3.77 -15.33 -7.07
N GLU A 160 3.13 -15.56 -8.22
CA GLU A 160 3.52 -14.93 -9.48
C GLU A 160 3.43 -13.40 -9.37
N ASN A 161 4.30 -12.71 -10.10
CA ASN A 161 4.27 -11.25 -10.17
C ASN A 161 2.91 -10.76 -10.68
N GLY A 162 2.36 -9.73 -10.01
CA GLY A 162 1.01 -9.31 -10.35
C GLY A 162 0.43 -8.23 -9.45
N PHE A 163 -0.90 -8.18 -9.41
CA PHE A 163 -1.65 -7.17 -8.68
C PHE A 163 -2.10 -7.68 -7.31
N ILE A 164 -1.99 -6.81 -6.30
CA ILE A 164 -2.59 -6.98 -4.98
C ILE A 164 -3.55 -5.80 -4.78
N LEU A 165 -4.84 -6.05 -4.95
CA LEU A 165 -5.85 -5.01 -4.96
C LEU A 165 -6.73 -5.08 -3.73
N TYR A 166 -6.81 -3.96 -3.01
CA TYR A 166 -7.73 -3.81 -1.88
C TYR A 166 -9.08 -3.30 -2.42
N LYS A 167 -10.06 -4.15 -2.37
CA LYS A 167 -11.40 -3.89 -2.87
C LYS A 167 -12.42 -4.01 -1.75
N GLY A 168 -13.58 -3.39 -1.92
CA GLY A 168 -14.72 -3.50 -1.03
C GLY A 168 -16.01 -3.72 -1.82
N GLY A 169 -17.01 -4.31 -1.17
CA GLY A 169 -18.28 -4.64 -1.80
C GLY A 169 -18.19 -5.86 -2.71
N ASP A 170 -19.23 -6.07 -3.52
CA ASP A 170 -19.26 -7.13 -4.52
C ASP A 170 -18.35 -6.78 -5.70
N ILE A 171 -17.37 -7.64 -5.96
CA ILE A 171 -16.37 -7.49 -7.03
C ILE A 171 -16.63 -8.42 -8.22
N SER A 172 -17.68 -9.22 -8.21
CA SER A 172 -17.96 -10.29 -9.18
C SER A 172 -17.97 -9.78 -10.62
N ASP A 173 -18.66 -8.67 -10.85
CA ASP A 173 -18.75 -8.08 -12.19
C ASP A 173 -17.41 -7.47 -12.65
N GLU A 174 -16.61 -6.93 -11.70
CA GLU A 174 -15.31 -6.33 -12.00
C GLU A 174 -14.28 -7.36 -12.47
N PHE A 175 -14.36 -8.58 -11.99
CA PHE A 175 -13.42 -9.66 -12.31
C PHE A 175 -13.98 -10.69 -13.30
N LYS A 176 -15.15 -10.45 -13.88
CA LYS A 176 -15.73 -11.31 -14.91
C LYS A 176 -14.78 -11.40 -16.11
N GLY A 177 -14.40 -12.64 -16.48
CA GLY A 177 -13.48 -12.90 -17.60
C GLY A 177 -11.99 -12.75 -17.25
N VAL A 178 -11.63 -12.47 -16.02
CA VAL A 178 -10.22 -12.51 -15.57
C VAL A 178 -9.80 -13.96 -15.38
N ALA A 179 -8.76 -14.38 -16.11
CA ALA A 179 -8.35 -15.79 -16.21
C ALA A 179 -7.88 -16.40 -14.88
N LYS A 180 -7.23 -15.60 -14.02
CA LYS A 180 -6.69 -16.08 -12.74
C LYS A 180 -6.70 -14.97 -11.71
N TYR A 181 -7.41 -15.17 -10.61
CA TYR A 181 -7.31 -14.33 -9.41
C TYR A 181 -7.70 -15.14 -8.17
N HIS A 182 -7.25 -14.66 -7.02
CA HIS A 182 -7.61 -15.18 -5.71
C HIS A 182 -8.25 -14.07 -4.88
N THR A 183 -9.26 -14.40 -4.10
CA THR A 183 -9.90 -13.45 -3.17
C THR A 183 -9.61 -13.88 -1.74
N TYR A 184 -9.33 -12.90 -0.91
CA TYR A 184 -9.12 -13.08 0.52
C TYR A 184 -10.03 -12.10 1.26
N GLU A 185 -10.88 -12.62 2.11
CA GLU A 185 -11.75 -11.78 2.94
C GLU A 185 -10.93 -11.17 4.08
N LEU A 186 -11.13 -9.85 4.27
CA LEU A 186 -10.44 -9.07 5.27
C LEU A 186 -11.48 -8.56 6.29
N PHE A 187 -11.80 -9.34 7.29
CA PHE A 187 -12.74 -9.04 8.40
C PHE A 187 -14.05 -8.31 8.03
#